data_5419fe55182575cc8b285a1a657e1f82
#
_entry.id   5419fe55182575cc8b285a1a657e1f82
#
_cell.length_a   1.000
_cell.length_b   1.000
_cell.length_c   1.000
_cell.angle_alpha   90.00
_cell.angle_beta   90.00
_cell.angle_gamma   90.00
#
_symmetry.space_group_name_H-M   'P 1'
#
loop_
_entity.id
_entity.type
_entity.pdbx_description
1 polymer ?
#
loop_
_entity_poly.entity_id
_entity_poly.type
_entity_poly.pdbx_seq_one_letter_code
_entity_poly.pdbx_strand_id
1 'polypeptide(L)'
;MKRIRQVCIMVGAFAMCALLACGRDAGGPVPKQGVVFVCEHGGAKSVVAAALFNARASARKLPFKAESRGVVPDPRLAPAAVAGLRADGLSPDREVPLRVGRADVDGAKVVVAIDPLPPDLAKGARVETWDAIPPISVDYAASRDAMLPRIDALLDELARAHVGGPDLN
;
A
#
# COMPACT_ATOMS: atom_id res chain seq x y z
N MET A 1 -39.68 55.45 42.82
CA MET A 1 -38.37 54.79 42.59
C MET A 1 -38.54 53.28 42.59
N LYS A 2 -38.70 52.69 41.45
CA LYS A 2 -38.86 51.24 41.26
C LYS A 2 -37.68 50.71 40.45
N ARG A 3 -36.87 49.85 41.05
CA ARG A 3 -35.73 49.18 40.40
C ARG A 3 -36.27 47.94 39.69
N ILE A 4 -36.17 47.87 38.39
CA ILE A 4 -36.48 46.72 37.57
C ILE A 4 -35.21 45.82 37.59
N ARG A 5 -35.37 44.62 38.13
CA ARG A 5 -34.36 43.55 38.09
C ARG A 5 -34.47 42.84 36.74
N GLN A 6 -33.44 42.99 35.96
CA GLN A 6 -33.27 42.23 34.72
C GLN A 6 -32.80 40.81 35.05
N VAL A 7 -33.62 39.84 34.72
CA VAL A 7 -33.30 38.41 34.80
C VAL A 7 -32.60 38.01 33.53
N CYS A 8 -31.31 37.73 33.58
CA CYS A 8 -30.58 37.11 32.49
C CYS A 8 -30.91 35.62 32.44
N ILE A 9 -31.64 35.21 31.41
CA ILE A 9 -31.83 33.81 31.05
C ILE A 9 -30.59 33.33 30.27
N MET A 10 -29.79 32.53 30.95
CA MET A 10 -28.69 31.81 30.31
C MET A 10 -29.28 30.65 29.52
N VAL A 11 -29.37 30.78 28.19
CA VAL A 11 -29.63 29.66 27.27
C VAL A 11 -28.36 28.87 27.10
N GLY A 12 -28.31 27.72 27.76
CA GLY A 12 -27.22 26.76 27.59
C GLY A 12 -27.26 26.14 26.20
N ALA A 13 -26.31 26.48 25.35
CA ALA A 13 -26.03 25.79 24.10
C ALA A 13 -25.40 24.43 24.41
N PHE A 14 -26.18 23.37 24.33
CA PHE A 14 -25.69 21.99 24.32
C PHE A 14 -24.95 21.77 22.99
N ALA A 15 -23.62 21.92 23.02
CA ALA A 15 -22.76 21.50 21.90
C ALA A 15 -22.76 19.98 21.88
N MET A 16 -23.57 19.41 21.00
CA MET A 16 -23.60 17.98 20.68
C MET A 16 -22.32 17.68 19.87
N CYS A 17 -21.28 17.27 20.59
CA CYS A 17 -20.04 16.76 19.99
C CYS A 17 -20.36 15.43 19.32
N ALA A 18 -20.66 15.47 18.01
CA ALA A 18 -20.74 14.28 17.19
C ALA A 18 -19.33 13.68 17.14
N LEU A 19 -19.11 12.62 17.92
CA LEU A 19 -17.97 11.72 17.78
C LEU A 19 -18.08 11.05 16.40
N LEU A 20 -17.50 11.67 15.39
CA LEU A 20 -17.14 10.97 14.16
C LEU A 20 -16.17 9.87 14.57
N ALA A 21 -16.69 8.66 14.70
CA ALA A 21 -15.91 7.45 14.70
C ALA A 21 -15.18 7.41 13.36
N CYS A 22 -13.92 7.88 13.33
CA CYS A 22 -13.01 7.55 12.25
C CYS A 22 -12.83 6.04 12.28
N GLY A 23 -13.65 5.33 11.50
CA GLY A 23 -13.38 3.98 11.09
C GLY A 23 -11.98 4.00 10.48
N ARG A 24 -11.04 3.32 11.14
CA ARG A 24 -9.74 3.01 10.55
C ARG A 24 -10.02 1.98 9.46
N ASP A 25 -10.35 2.42 8.27
CA ASP A 25 -10.15 1.64 7.07
C ASP A 25 -8.63 1.53 6.89
N ALA A 26 -8.07 0.45 7.42
CA ALA A 26 -6.71 0.04 7.17
C ALA A 26 -6.63 -0.38 5.69
N GLY A 27 -6.23 0.54 4.83
CA GLY A 27 -6.11 0.34 3.40
C GLY A 27 -6.94 1.32 2.60
N GLY A 28 -6.49 2.56 2.52
CA GLY A 28 -7.03 3.51 1.54
C GLY A 28 -6.81 3.00 0.11
N PRO A 29 -7.56 3.52 -0.88
CA PRO A 29 -7.35 3.19 -2.28
C PRO A 29 -5.91 3.50 -2.69
N VAL A 30 -5.32 2.60 -3.48
CA VAL A 30 -3.97 2.77 -4.02
C VAL A 30 -3.89 4.11 -4.78
N PRO A 31 -2.88 4.94 -4.54
CA PRO A 31 -2.74 6.19 -5.28
C PRO A 31 -2.67 5.92 -6.79
N LYS A 32 -3.30 6.74 -7.62
CA LYS A 32 -3.29 6.61 -9.10
C LYS A 32 -1.89 6.55 -9.76
N GLN A 33 -0.84 6.77 -9.00
CA GLN A 33 0.58 6.62 -9.37
C GLN A 33 1.21 5.41 -8.67
N GLY A 34 0.41 4.53 -8.06
CA GLY A 34 0.87 3.43 -7.23
C GLY A 34 1.15 2.15 -7.99
N VAL A 35 1.97 1.31 -7.40
CA VAL A 35 2.21 -0.08 -7.79
C VAL A 35 1.54 -0.99 -6.77
N VAL A 36 0.87 -2.03 -7.23
CA VAL A 36 0.29 -3.05 -6.34
C VAL A 36 1.03 -4.35 -6.52
N PHE A 37 1.72 -4.81 -5.48
CA PHE A 37 2.30 -6.14 -5.45
C PHE A 37 1.28 -7.13 -4.91
N VAL A 38 1.02 -8.21 -5.65
CA VAL A 38 0.05 -9.23 -5.28
C VAL A 38 0.74 -10.59 -5.16
N CYS A 39 0.51 -11.27 -4.05
CA CYS A 39 0.85 -12.68 -3.90
C CYS A 39 -0.36 -13.44 -3.34
N GLU A 40 -0.27 -14.76 -3.18
CA GLU A 40 -1.41 -15.56 -2.73
C GLU A 40 -1.93 -15.09 -1.35
N HIS A 41 -1.04 -14.97 -0.36
CA HIS A 41 -1.42 -14.72 1.03
C HIS A 41 -1.22 -13.27 1.51
N GLY A 42 -0.67 -12.38 0.70
CA GLY A 42 -0.51 -10.97 1.07
C GLY A 42 0.40 -10.66 2.28
N GLY A 43 0.96 -11.68 2.90
CA GLY A 43 1.70 -11.56 4.16
C GLY A 43 3.22 -11.81 4.06
N ALA A 44 3.72 -12.14 2.87
CA ALA A 44 5.13 -12.47 2.67
C ALA A 44 5.71 -11.76 1.43
N LYS A 45 5.66 -12.39 0.25
CA LYS A 45 6.33 -11.89 -0.97
C LYS A 45 5.89 -10.49 -1.36
N SER A 46 4.59 -10.20 -1.39
CA SER A 46 4.06 -8.88 -1.76
C SER A 46 4.46 -7.78 -0.76
N VAL A 47 4.48 -8.08 0.54
CA VAL A 47 4.91 -7.13 1.58
C VAL A 47 6.39 -6.81 1.44
N VAL A 48 7.24 -7.83 1.24
CA VAL A 48 8.68 -7.63 1.03
C VAL A 48 8.92 -6.80 -0.23
N ALA A 49 8.26 -7.14 -1.34
CA ALA A 49 8.39 -6.39 -2.60
C ALA A 49 7.96 -4.93 -2.44
N ALA A 50 6.82 -4.66 -1.81
CA ALA A 50 6.32 -3.30 -1.58
C ALA A 50 7.25 -2.49 -0.68
N ALA A 51 7.76 -3.07 0.40
CA ALA A 51 8.70 -2.41 1.31
C ALA A 51 10.02 -2.05 0.61
N LEU A 52 10.60 -2.99 -0.14
CA LEU A 52 11.81 -2.76 -0.92
C LEU A 52 11.61 -1.70 -2.01
N PHE A 53 10.49 -1.77 -2.75
CA PHE A 53 10.15 -0.77 -3.76
C PHE A 53 10.04 0.63 -3.14
N ASN A 54 9.31 0.77 -2.03
CA ASN A 54 9.13 2.05 -1.35
C ASN A 54 10.46 2.62 -0.85
N ALA A 55 11.34 1.79 -0.31
CA ALA A 55 12.67 2.19 0.12
C ALA A 55 13.52 2.69 -1.06
N ARG A 56 13.52 1.95 -2.18
CA ARG A 56 14.26 2.31 -3.40
C ARG A 56 13.71 3.57 -4.06
N ALA A 57 12.39 3.70 -4.18
CA ALA A 57 11.74 4.89 -4.72
C ALA A 57 12.09 6.14 -3.89
N SER A 58 12.04 6.02 -2.56
CA SER A 58 12.39 7.10 -1.63
C SER A 58 13.85 7.50 -1.77
N ALA A 59 14.79 6.55 -1.79
CA ALA A 59 16.22 6.81 -1.97
C ALA A 59 16.53 7.53 -3.30
N ARG A 60 15.77 7.22 -4.34
CA ARG A 60 15.86 7.83 -5.68
C ARG A 60 15.02 9.10 -5.83
N LYS A 61 14.31 9.54 -4.77
CA LYS A 61 13.40 10.70 -4.77
C LYS A 61 12.31 10.62 -5.85
N LEU A 62 11.84 9.41 -6.14
CA LEU A 62 10.76 9.17 -7.10
C LEU A 62 9.40 9.24 -6.40
N PRO A 63 8.34 9.78 -7.08
CA PRO A 63 7.03 10.01 -6.46
C PRO A 63 6.14 8.76 -6.40
N PHE A 64 6.71 7.57 -6.63
CA PHE A 64 5.97 6.33 -6.68
C PHE A 64 5.83 5.69 -5.30
N LYS A 65 4.69 5.01 -5.09
CA LYS A 65 4.40 4.24 -3.88
C LYS A 65 3.88 2.87 -4.26
N ALA A 66 4.20 1.89 -3.45
CA ALA A 66 3.70 0.53 -3.61
C ALA A 66 2.90 0.09 -2.39
N GLU A 67 1.87 -0.72 -2.67
CA GLU A 67 1.01 -1.38 -1.70
C GLU A 67 1.10 -2.90 -1.88
N SER A 68 0.92 -3.64 -0.80
CA SER A 68 0.87 -5.09 -0.81
C SER A 68 -0.56 -5.60 -0.72
N ARG A 69 -0.89 -6.66 -1.47
CA ARG A 69 -2.20 -7.33 -1.43
C ARG A 69 -2.04 -8.84 -1.50
N GLY A 70 -3.07 -9.56 -1.06
CA GLY A 70 -3.19 -11.01 -1.18
C GLY A 70 -4.47 -11.42 -1.89
N VAL A 71 -4.43 -12.51 -2.64
CA VAL A 71 -5.64 -13.11 -3.22
C VAL A 71 -6.52 -13.70 -2.12
N VAL A 72 -5.90 -14.44 -1.19
CA VAL A 72 -6.52 -14.98 0.03
C VAL A 72 -5.64 -14.59 1.22
N PRO A 73 -5.83 -13.38 1.77
CA PRO A 73 -4.88 -12.85 2.74
C PRO A 73 -4.85 -13.65 4.05
N ASP A 74 -3.64 -13.86 4.55
CA ASP A 74 -3.42 -14.39 5.89
C ASP A 74 -3.83 -13.38 6.96
N PRO A 75 -4.13 -13.83 8.19
CA PRO A 75 -4.49 -12.91 9.28
C PRO A 75 -3.32 -12.06 9.78
N ARG A 76 -2.09 -12.43 9.45
CA ARG A 76 -0.84 -11.76 9.90
C ARG A 76 0.27 -11.90 8.88
N LEU A 77 1.28 -11.03 8.99
CA LEU A 77 2.50 -11.15 8.22
C LEU A 77 3.28 -12.43 8.57
N ALA A 78 3.94 -13.01 7.59
CA ALA A 78 4.84 -14.13 7.79
C ALA A 78 6.03 -13.71 8.67
N PRO A 79 6.36 -14.46 9.75
CA PRO A 79 7.47 -14.12 10.65
C PRO A 79 8.80 -13.92 9.93
N ALA A 80 9.09 -14.73 8.90
CA ALA A 80 10.31 -14.60 8.11
C ALA A 80 10.37 -13.29 7.31
N ALA A 81 9.24 -12.81 6.78
CA ALA A 81 9.16 -11.51 6.11
C ALA A 81 9.43 -10.36 7.10
N VAL A 82 8.82 -10.42 8.29
CA VAL A 82 9.03 -9.40 9.35
C VAL A 82 10.49 -9.38 9.79
N ALA A 83 11.07 -10.54 10.07
CA ALA A 83 12.47 -10.65 10.52
C ALA A 83 13.44 -10.15 9.45
N GLY A 84 13.24 -10.55 8.19
CA GLY A 84 14.09 -10.15 7.07
C GLY A 84 14.02 -8.65 6.79
N LEU A 85 12.81 -8.07 6.76
CA LEU A 85 12.65 -6.62 6.56
C LEU A 85 13.30 -5.81 7.68
N ARG A 86 13.15 -6.24 8.94
CA ARG A 86 13.82 -5.58 10.07
C ARG A 86 15.35 -5.67 9.98
N ALA A 87 15.89 -6.79 9.52
CA ALA A 87 17.32 -6.94 9.28
C ALA A 87 17.84 -5.98 8.18
N ASP A 88 17.01 -5.68 7.18
CA ASP A 88 17.29 -4.69 6.14
C ASP A 88 17.00 -3.23 6.60
N GLY A 89 16.64 -3.01 7.87
CA GLY A 89 16.33 -1.68 8.41
C GLY A 89 14.95 -1.15 8.01
N LEU A 90 14.06 -2.01 7.52
CA LEU A 90 12.70 -1.68 7.14
C LEU A 90 11.70 -2.14 8.21
N SER A 91 10.65 -1.33 8.46
CA SER A 91 9.67 -1.65 9.50
C SER A 91 8.31 -1.98 8.89
N PRO A 92 7.90 -3.26 8.90
CA PRO A 92 6.57 -3.68 8.47
C PRO A 92 5.52 -3.64 9.60
N ASP A 93 5.80 -3.02 10.74
CA ASP A 93 5.02 -3.17 11.98
C ASP A 93 3.57 -2.66 11.89
N ARG A 94 3.24 -1.90 10.86
CA ARG A 94 1.88 -1.38 10.61
C ARG A 94 1.19 -2.08 9.45
N GLU A 95 1.88 -2.99 8.78
CA GLU A 95 1.34 -3.72 7.64
C GLU A 95 0.40 -4.83 8.11
N VAL A 96 -0.75 -4.92 7.44
CA VAL A 96 -1.74 -5.98 7.62
C VAL A 96 -2.05 -6.56 6.25
N PRO A 97 -2.06 -7.90 6.09
CA PRO A 97 -2.45 -8.50 4.82
C PRO A 97 -3.87 -8.10 4.43
N LEU A 98 -4.03 -7.51 3.26
CA LEU A 98 -5.31 -7.08 2.72
C LEU A 98 -5.63 -7.82 1.44
N ARG A 99 -6.92 -8.10 1.23
CA ARG A 99 -7.38 -8.73 -0.01
C ARG A 99 -7.25 -7.76 -1.19
N VAL A 100 -6.74 -8.27 -2.31
CA VAL A 100 -6.78 -7.53 -3.57
C VAL A 100 -8.22 -7.41 -4.05
N GLY A 101 -8.62 -6.20 -4.42
CA GLY A 101 -9.92 -5.90 -4.97
C GLY A 101 -9.83 -5.17 -6.30
N ARG A 102 -10.98 -5.03 -6.98
CA ARG A 102 -11.06 -4.32 -8.26
C ARG A 102 -10.55 -2.87 -8.14
N ALA A 103 -10.87 -2.19 -7.04
CA ALA A 103 -10.43 -0.83 -6.80
C ALA A 103 -8.91 -0.67 -6.70
N ASP A 104 -8.21 -1.67 -6.13
CA ASP A 104 -6.73 -1.67 -6.08
C ASP A 104 -6.15 -1.74 -7.49
N VAL A 105 -6.71 -2.64 -8.31
CA VAL A 105 -6.26 -2.89 -9.68
C VAL A 105 -6.54 -1.68 -10.58
N ASP A 106 -7.74 -1.12 -10.51
CA ASP A 106 -8.13 0.05 -11.32
C ASP A 106 -7.40 1.34 -10.90
N GLY A 107 -6.99 1.43 -9.64
CA GLY A 107 -6.21 2.54 -9.11
C GLY A 107 -4.72 2.44 -9.39
N ALA A 108 -4.20 1.23 -9.66
CA ALA A 108 -2.78 1.01 -9.85
C ALA A 108 -2.30 1.46 -11.23
N LYS A 109 -1.08 2.00 -11.29
CA LYS A 109 -0.35 2.21 -12.54
C LYS A 109 0.17 0.89 -13.12
N VAL A 110 0.59 0.00 -12.22
CA VAL A 110 1.04 -1.36 -12.52
C VAL A 110 0.63 -2.30 -11.38
N VAL A 111 0.12 -3.45 -11.73
CA VAL A 111 -0.08 -4.58 -10.82
C VAL A 111 1.05 -5.58 -11.05
N VAL A 112 1.81 -5.90 -10.02
CA VAL A 112 2.86 -6.93 -10.09
C VAL A 112 2.34 -8.19 -9.42
N ALA A 113 2.04 -9.19 -10.22
CA ALA A 113 1.59 -10.51 -9.77
C ALA A 113 2.81 -11.41 -9.50
N ILE A 114 3.10 -11.69 -8.24
CA ILE A 114 4.18 -12.61 -7.83
C ILE A 114 3.65 -14.05 -7.77
N ASP A 115 2.38 -14.22 -7.49
CA ASP A 115 1.61 -15.46 -7.62
C ASP A 115 0.40 -15.22 -8.54
N PRO A 116 -0.27 -16.25 -9.05
CA PRO A 116 -1.36 -16.08 -10.00
C PRO A 116 -2.44 -15.12 -9.53
N LEU A 117 -2.72 -14.10 -10.34
CA LEU A 117 -3.84 -13.18 -10.13
C LEU A 117 -5.11 -13.74 -10.76
N PRO A 118 -6.28 -13.68 -10.08
CA PRO A 118 -7.56 -14.06 -10.68
C PRO A 118 -7.80 -13.36 -12.03
N PRO A 119 -8.21 -14.09 -13.10
CA PRO A 119 -8.33 -13.53 -14.45
C PRO A 119 -9.31 -12.36 -14.55
N ASP A 120 -10.35 -12.35 -13.73
CA ASP A 120 -11.34 -11.26 -13.65
C ASP A 120 -10.71 -9.97 -13.12
N LEU A 121 -9.78 -10.06 -12.18
CA LEU A 121 -9.03 -8.92 -11.68
C LEU A 121 -7.95 -8.44 -12.67
N ALA A 122 -7.33 -9.35 -13.41
CA ALA A 122 -6.31 -9.00 -14.40
C ALA A 122 -6.86 -8.22 -15.61
N LYS A 123 -8.16 -8.39 -15.91
CA LYS A 123 -8.78 -7.82 -17.10
C LYS A 123 -8.75 -6.29 -17.13
N GLY A 124 -8.13 -5.73 -18.16
CA GLY A 124 -8.05 -4.29 -18.39
C GLY A 124 -6.96 -3.57 -17.59
N ALA A 125 -6.19 -4.29 -16.77
CA ALA A 125 -5.08 -3.75 -16.01
C ALA A 125 -3.75 -3.98 -16.71
N ARG A 126 -2.77 -3.12 -16.42
CA ARG A 126 -1.38 -3.41 -16.73
C ARG A 126 -0.83 -4.34 -15.66
N VAL A 127 -0.66 -5.62 -16.01
CA VAL A 127 -0.15 -6.65 -15.10
C VAL A 127 1.25 -7.09 -15.56
N GLU A 128 2.20 -7.06 -14.63
CA GLU A 128 3.50 -7.72 -14.77
C GLU A 128 3.51 -8.99 -13.92
N THR A 129 4.05 -10.08 -14.46
CA THR A 129 4.18 -11.33 -13.71
C THR A 129 5.64 -11.55 -13.33
N TRP A 130 5.86 -11.76 -12.03
CA TRP A 130 7.19 -12.02 -11.48
C TRP A 130 7.30 -13.48 -11.04
N ASP A 131 7.53 -14.35 -12.02
CA ASP A 131 7.74 -15.77 -11.76
C ASP A 131 9.08 -16.04 -11.04
N ALA A 132 9.18 -17.22 -10.43
CA ALA A 132 10.39 -17.77 -9.84
C ALA A 132 10.97 -16.93 -8.67
N ILE A 133 10.13 -16.20 -7.93
CA ILE A 133 10.55 -15.63 -6.65
C ILE A 133 10.54 -16.74 -5.59
N PRO A 134 11.70 -17.04 -4.97
CA PRO A 134 11.77 -18.07 -3.93
C PRO A 134 10.80 -17.79 -2.77
N PRO A 135 10.36 -18.82 -2.02
CA PRO A 135 9.53 -18.60 -0.83
C PRO A 135 10.32 -17.87 0.27
N ILE A 136 9.75 -16.79 0.81
CA ILE A 136 10.35 -15.98 1.89
C ILE A 136 10.68 -16.83 3.13
N SER A 137 9.84 -17.82 3.43
CA SER A 137 10.02 -18.72 4.57
C SER A 137 11.19 -19.68 4.43
N VAL A 138 11.68 -19.91 3.21
CA VAL A 138 12.82 -20.79 2.92
C VAL A 138 14.12 -19.98 2.94
N ASP A 139 14.15 -18.88 2.19
CA ASP A 139 15.34 -18.02 2.10
C ASP A 139 14.90 -16.57 1.76
N TYR A 140 14.88 -15.75 2.78
CA TYR A 140 14.57 -14.31 2.62
C TYR A 140 15.58 -13.61 1.73
N ALA A 141 16.88 -13.89 1.88
CA ALA A 141 17.93 -13.22 1.13
C ALA A 141 17.84 -13.55 -0.35
N ALA A 142 17.65 -14.82 -0.70
CA ALA A 142 17.44 -15.22 -2.09
C ALA A 142 16.18 -14.59 -2.70
N SER A 143 15.09 -14.50 -1.92
CA SER A 143 13.85 -13.85 -2.36
C SER A 143 14.06 -12.37 -2.62
N ARG A 144 14.70 -11.66 -1.67
CA ARG A 144 15.05 -10.24 -1.78
C ARG A 144 15.94 -10.00 -3.01
N ASP A 145 16.99 -10.77 -3.17
CA ASP A 145 17.98 -10.60 -4.24
C ASP A 145 17.36 -10.90 -5.62
N ALA A 146 16.36 -11.78 -5.71
CA ALA A 146 15.56 -11.98 -6.92
C ALA A 146 14.62 -10.81 -7.23
N MET A 147 14.13 -10.11 -6.20
CA MET A 147 13.21 -8.97 -6.36
C MET A 147 13.93 -7.67 -6.72
N LEU A 148 15.10 -7.40 -6.12
CA LEU A 148 15.77 -6.10 -6.24
C LEU A 148 16.04 -5.65 -7.69
N PRO A 149 16.60 -6.47 -8.60
CA PRO A 149 16.82 -6.04 -9.98
C PRO A 149 15.53 -5.76 -10.74
N ARG A 150 14.45 -6.50 -10.44
CA ARG A 150 13.14 -6.28 -11.03
C ARG A 150 12.51 -4.98 -10.53
N ILE A 151 12.67 -4.67 -9.24
CA ILE A 151 12.24 -3.39 -8.63
C ILE A 151 12.97 -2.23 -9.29
N ASP A 152 14.29 -2.33 -9.43
CA ASP A 152 15.09 -1.26 -10.04
C ASP A 152 14.68 -1.04 -11.51
N ALA A 153 14.45 -2.10 -12.28
CA ALA A 153 13.98 -2.02 -13.67
C ALA A 153 12.58 -1.37 -13.77
N LEU A 154 11.65 -1.76 -12.88
CA LEU A 154 10.32 -1.17 -12.83
C LEU A 154 10.36 0.32 -12.46
N LEU A 155 11.19 0.69 -11.49
CA LEU A 155 11.38 2.11 -11.13
C LEU A 155 11.97 2.93 -12.27
N ASP A 156 12.92 2.38 -13.03
CA ASP A 156 13.49 3.03 -14.21
C ASP A 156 12.44 3.24 -15.31
N GLU A 157 11.60 2.25 -15.54
CA GLU A 157 10.52 2.36 -16.51
C GLU A 157 9.50 3.42 -16.09
N LEU A 158 9.05 3.38 -14.84
CA LEU A 158 8.10 4.35 -14.30
C LEU A 158 8.65 5.78 -14.32
N ALA A 159 9.94 5.95 -14.04
CA ALA A 159 10.60 7.25 -14.09
C ALA A 159 10.66 7.81 -15.52
N ARG A 160 11.03 6.97 -16.51
CA ARG A 160 11.00 7.39 -17.93
C ARG A 160 9.60 7.79 -18.40
N ALA A 161 8.60 7.01 -18.03
CA ALA A 161 7.21 7.32 -18.38
C ALA A 161 6.66 8.58 -17.67
N HIS A 162 7.20 8.91 -16.50
CA HIS A 162 6.82 10.11 -15.76
C HIS A 162 7.41 11.37 -16.36
N VAL A 163 8.65 11.34 -16.83
CA VAL A 163 9.34 12.47 -17.47
C VAL A 163 8.87 12.69 -18.92
N GLY A 164 8.50 11.61 -19.62
CA GLY A 164 8.04 11.66 -21.02
C GLY A 164 6.54 11.91 -21.20
N GLY A 165 5.77 12.09 -20.13
CA GLY A 165 4.38 12.51 -20.20
C GLY A 165 4.30 13.95 -20.73
N PRO A 166 3.30 14.31 -21.57
CA PRO A 166 3.16 15.66 -22.05
C PRO A 166 2.97 16.60 -20.85
N ASP A 167 3.85 17.59 -20.73
CA ASP A 167 3.60 18.76 -19.89
C ASP A 167 2.29 19.37 -20.34
N LEU A 168 1.20 19.09 -19.62
CA LEU A 168 -0.05 19.78 -19.79
C LEU A 168 0.12 21.19 -19.21
N ASN A 169 0.57 22.07 -20.08
CA ASN A 169 0.61 23.51 -19.86
C ASN A 169 -0.81 24.06 -19.86
#